data_c123c1b6fad152af9704d77ea477382d
#
_entry.id   c123c1b6fad152af9704d77ea477382d
#
_cell.length_a   1.000
_cell.length_b   1.000
_cell.length_c   1.000
_cell.angle_alpha   90.00
_cell.angle_beta   90.00
_cell.angle_gamma   90.00
#
_symmetry.space_group_name_H-M   'P 1'
#
loop_
_entity.id
_entity.type
_entity.pdbx_description
1 polymer ?
#
loop_
_entity_poly.entity_id
_entity_poly.type
_entity_poly.pdbx_seq_one_letter_code
_entity_poly.pdbx_strand_id
1 'polypeptide(L)'
;VTASQAPDRPIAEGAKITLLFCLGIAATSGAAHLGINYTLYLVGGLTDRYGFGPALMGIFATAETLAFAGAMFLFAPRAHTFRPRRMALIASAMIAVVQIASAATAFYPLLLAGRVVTGFAYGVLNTAVNVAAGRTSQPARAISVGIALQVVLFAVMNVTIPRIGAAGGVGAMFIALGLISGTLALGMLPLPDNTEADASGHAHQDVPPMAPGGWPVLAAMALFAFGTMAIWPFMERAAHAIHLPATTFGLYQSSAMVLSSLGSFALTFVLARGARRGLLEIALMTCGTMCAVLTTVNSQVVFAIALQLYNVSWYITYPLLLGLAYAHDPHGRLAVRTTGTWLLAQSAGSLAAGFVAQVTAGYGVVGCLGMVTCAIAVGIVIWFQAGLQRVNGRAPIMVATGTAH
;
A
#
# COMPACT_ATOMS: atom_id res chain seq x y z
N VAL A 1 17.16 -53.79 -7.19
CA VAL A 1 17.10 -52.73 -6.16
C VAL A 1 15.81 -51.99 -6.44
N THR A 2 14.73 -52.36 -5.72
CA THR A 2 13.41 -51.76 -5.81
C THR A 2 13.46 -50.39 -5.10
N ALA A 3 13.24 -49.33 -5.87
CA ALA A 3 13.02 -47.98 -5.30
C ALA A 3 11.73 -48.02 -4.48
N SER A 4 11.87 -47.88 -3.15
CA SER A 4 10.76 -47.64 -2.23
C SER A 4 10.12 -46.29 -2.55
N GLN A 5 8.93 -46.33 -3.13
CA GLN A 5 8.05 -45.16 -3.23
C GLN A 5 7.69 -44.75 -1.81
N ALA A 6 8.18 -43.56 -1.39
CA ALA A 6 7.72 -42.93 -0.18
C ALA A 6 6.19 -42.71 -0.29
N PRO A 7 5.41 -42.98 0.75
CA PRO A 7 3.97 -42.81 0.69
C PRO A 7 3.62 -41.34 0.43
N ASP A 8 2.78 -41.11 -0.59
CA ASP A 8 2.14 -39.82 -0.84
C ASP A 8 1.47 -39.33 0.45
N ARG A 9 2.12 -38.38 1.13
CA ARG A 9 1.49 -37.72 2.28
C ARG A 9 0.38 -36.83 1.74
N PRO A 10 -0.85 -36.92 2.25
CA PRO A 10 -1.92 -36.03 1.85
C PRO A 10 -1.47 -34.60 2.13
N ILE A 11 -1.49 -33.76 1.07
CA ILE A 11 -1.32 -32.32 1.19
C ILE A 11 -2.39 -31.88 2.20
N ALA A 12 -1.96 -31.28 3.31
CA ALA A 12 -2.88 -30.80 4.32
C ALA A 12 -3.92 -29.91 3.62
N GLU A 13 -5.20 -30.29 3.69
CA GLU A 13 -6.29 -29.51 3.08
C GLU A 13 -6.26 -28.10 3.70
N GLY A 14 -5.75 -27.13 2.94
CA GLY A 14 -5.78 -25.73 3.34
C GLY A 14 -7.22 -25.29 3.61
N ALA A 15 -7.41 -24.39 4.57
CA ALA A 15 -8.73 -23.91 4.96
C ALA A 15 -9.53 -23.44 3.74
N LYS A 16 -10.80 -23.90 3.63
CA LYS A 16 -11.70 -23.52 2.53
C LYS A 16 -11.98 -22.02 2.57
N ILE A 17 -11.89 -21.36 1.42
CA ILE A 17 -12.25 -19.96 1.26
C ILE A 17 -13.75 -19.81 1.34
N THR A 18 -14.27 -19.35 2.48
CA THR A 18 -15.68 -19.02 2.68
C THR A 18 -15.90 -17.51 2.50
N LEU A 19 -17.14 -17.10 2.23
CA LEU A 19 -17.49 -15.68 2.16
C LEU A 19 -17.14 -14.94 3.48
N LEU A 20 -17.40 -15.56 4.62
CA LEU A 20 -17.07 -14.98 5.93
C LEU A 20 -15.56 -14.80 6.12
N PHE A 21 -14.75 -15.76 5.66
CA PHE A 21 -13.30 -15.61 5.66
C PHE A 21 -12.85 -14.44 4.77
N CYS A 22 -13.41 -14.31 3.57
CA CYS A 22 -13.12 -13.18 2.66
C CYS A 22 -13.50 -11.84 3.29
N LEU A 23 -14.64 -11.77 3.97
CA LEU A 23 -15.04 -10.57 4.73
C LEU A 23 -14.06 -10.28 5.86
N GLY A 24 -13.56 -11.31 6.55
CA GLY A 24 -12.51 -11.18 7.57
C GLY A 24 -11.21 -10.58 7.01
N ILE A 25 -10.75 -11.08 5.87
CA ILE A 25 -9.58 -10.54 5.17
C ILE A 25 -9.83 -9.09 4.73
N ALA A 26 -11.01 -8.80 4.16
CA ALA A 26 -11.38 -7.45 3.71
C ALA A 26 -11.43 -6.44 4.86
N ALA A 27 -12.08 -6.80 5.98
CA ALA A 27 -12.16 -5.96 7.16
C ALA A 27 -10.77 -5.68 7.75
N THR A 28 -9.92 -6.71 7.83
CA THR A 28 -8.57 -6.57 8.37
C THR A 28 -7.68 -5.75 7.44
N SER A 29 -7.72 -6.01 6.14
CA SER A 29 -6.98 -5.24 5.14
C SER A 29 -7.46 -3.80 5.06
N GLY A 30 -8.78 -3.59 5.09
CA GLY A 30 -9.38 -2.26 5.16
C GLY A 30 -8.88 -1.48 6.36
N ALA A 31 -8.95 -2.07 7.56
CA ALA A 31 -8.45 -1.44 8.78
C ALA A 31 -6.94 -1.18 8.72
N ALA A 32 -6.14 -2.11 8.18
CA ALA A 32 -4.69 -1.97 8.08
C ALA A 32 -4.23 -0.77 7.24
N HIS A 33 -5.03 -0.36 6.27
CA HIS A 33 -4.67 0.73 5.35
C HIS A 33 -5.40 2.05 5.62
N LEU A 34 -6.21 2.15 6.70
CA LEU A 34 -6.89 3.39 7.08
C LEU A 34 -5.90 4.54 7.26
N GLY A 35 -4.80 4.32 7.97
CA GLY A 35 -3.81 5.35 8.23
C GLY A 35 -3.28 5.94 6.94
N ILE A 36 -2.65 5.15 6.10
CA ILE A 36 -2.01 5.61 4.87
C ILE A 36 -3.01 6.32 3.94
N ASN A 37 -4.23 5.79 3.80
CA ASN A 37 -5.21 6.34 2.87
C ASN A 37 -5.86 7.64 3.34
N TYR A 38 -6.02 7.85 4.66
CA TYR A 38 -6.71 9.03 5.20
C TYR A 38 -5.80 10.04 5.87
N THR A 39 -4.49 9.78 5.95
CA THR A 39 -3.49 10.72 6.43
C THR A 39 -3.56 12.06 5.71
N LEU A 40 -3.86 12.08 4.41
CA LEU A 40 -3.97 13.31 3.63
C LEU A 40 -5.06 14.26 4.15
N TYR A 41 -6.21 13.76 4.61
CA TYR A 41 -7.27 14.56 5.21
C TYR A 41 -6.92 15.01 6.63
N LEU A 42 -6.24 14.15 7.40
CA LEU A 42 -5.76 14.51 8.73
C LEU A 42 -4.69 15.60 8.66
N VAL A 43 -3.76 15.52 7.71
CA VAL A 43 -2.76 16.55 7.45
C VAL A 43 -3.44 17.87 7.13
N GLY A 44 -4.42 17.87 6.24
CA GLY A 44 -5.24 19.04 5.94
C GLY A 44 -5.89 19.63 7.18
N GLY A 45 -6.68 18.82 7.88
CA GLY A 45 -7.40 19.27 9.08
C GLY A 45 -6.51 19.72 10.23
N LEU A 46 -5.35 19.10 10.45
CA LEU A 46 -4.38 19.51 11.47
C LEU A 46 -3.71 20.85 11.10
N THR A 47 -3.37 21.04 9.83
CA THR A 47 -2.83 22.29 9.32
C THR A 47 -3.84 23.43 9.49
N ASP A 48 -5.09 23.23 9.10
CA ASP A 48 -6.14 24.25 9.17
C ASP A 48 -6.50 24.62 10.62
N ARG A 49 -6.55 23.62 11.52
CA ARG A 49 -6.98 23.85 12.91
C ARG A 49 -5.86 24.34 13.80
N TYR A 50 -4.64 23.82 13.65
CA TYR A 50 -3.55 24.07 14.59
C TYR A 50 -2.37 24.80 13.97
N GLY A 51 -2.39 25.11 12.67
CA GLY A 51 -1.33 25.80 11.96
C GLY A 51 -0.03 24.99 11.83
N PHE A 52 -0.09 23.67 11.92
CA PHE A 52 1.10 22.83 11.77
C PHE A 52 1.66 22.93 10.36
N GLY A 53 2.96 23.27 10.26
CA GLY A 53 3.63 23.44 8.98
C GLY A 53 3.90 22.11 8.25
N PRO A 54 4.25 22.18 6.95
CA PRO A 54 4.48 21.00 6.12
C PRO A 54 5.55 20.06 6.67
N ALA A 55 6.64 20.55 7.28
CA ALA A 55 7.68 19.71 7.87
C ALA A 55 7.14 18.83 9.01
N LEU A 56 6.34 19.40 9.93
CA LEU A 56 5.70 18.64 11.00
C LEU A 56 4.73 17.61 10.44
N MET A 57 3.99 17.95 9.40
CA MET A 57 3.05 17.03 8.75
C MET A 57 3.77 15.91 7.98
N GLY A 58 4.93 16.19 7.39
CA GLY A 58 5.79 15.15 6.81
C GLY A 58 6.32 14.17 7.86
N ILE A 59 6.77 14.66 9.03
CA ILE A 59 7.17 13.81 10.15
C ILE A 59 5.99 12.98 10.65
N PHE A 60 4.80 13.58 10.77
CA PHE A 60 3.57 12.91 11.19
C PHE A 60 3.19 11.73 10.28
N ALA A 61 3.21 11.91 8.96
CA ALA A 61 2.95 10.87 7.98
C ALA A 61 4.03 9.77 7.98
N THR A 62 5.31 10.19 8.09
CA THR A 62 6.46 9.27 8.13
C THR A 62 6.45 8.39 9.37
N ALA A 63 6.12 8.94 10.53
CA ALA A 63 6.08 8.19 11.79
C ALA A 63 5.12 7.00 11.71
N GLU A 64 3.96 7.18 11.09
CA GLU A 64 3.00 6.11 10.90
C GLU A 64 3.49 5.04 9.94
N THR A 65 3.98 5.43 8.76
CA THR A 65 4.41 4.47 7.74
C THR A 65 5.68 3.72 8.14
N LEU A 66 6.58 4.37 8.86
CA LEU A 66 7.79 3.74 9.39
C LEU A 66 7.45 2.75 10.52
N ALA A 67 6.53 3.10 11.41
CA ALA A 67 6.06 2.20 12.46
C ALA A 67 5.30 1.00 11.87
N PHE A 68 4.51 1.21 10.82
CA PHE A 68 3.85 0.15 10.05
C PHE A 68 4.89 -0.84 9.49
N ALA A 69 5.91 -0.34 8.80
CA ALA A 69 6.99 -1.18 8.27
C ALA A 69 7.72 -1.92 9.40
N GLY A 70 8.04 -1.23 10.50
CA GLY A 70 8.70 -1.80 11.67
C GLY A 70 7.94 -2.99 12.26
N ALA A 71 6.62 -2.86 12.39
CA ALA A 71 5.78 -3.97 12.87
C ALA A 71 5.83 -5.17 11.92
N MET A 72 5.73 -4.96 10.62
CA MET A 72 5.82 -6.05 9.64
C MET A 72 7.17 -6.78 9.73
N PHE A 73 8.29 -6.06 9.80
CA PHE A 73 9.61 -6.67 9.94
C PHE A 73 9.77 -7.40 11.28
N LEU A 74 9.22 -6.88 12.36
CA LEU A 74 9.27 -7.51 13.68
C LEU A 74 8.52 -8.85 13.72
N PHE A 75 7.36 -8.93 13.07
CA PHE A 75 6.52 -10.12 13.10
C PHE A 75 6.81 -11.11 11.96
N ALA A 76 7.45 -10.70 10.87
CA ALA A 76 7.77 -11.59 9.75
C ALA A 76 8.51 -12.88 10.18
N PRO A 77 9.55 -12.85 11.04
CA PRO A 77 10.23 -14.07 11.50
C PRO A 77 9.37 -14.96 12.41
N ARG A 78 8.31 -14.38 13.00
CA ARG A 78 7.41 -15.05 13.94
C ARG A 78 6.05 -15.39 13.34
N ALA A 79 5.91 -15.35 12.01
CA ALA A 79 4.64 -15.58 11.32
C ALA A 79 3.99 -16.92 11.69
N HIS A 80 4.80 -17.98 11.93
CA HIS A 80 4.34 -19.31 12.31
C HIS A 80 3.66 -19.36 13.71
N THR A 81 4.03 -18.47 14.63
CA THR A 81 3.41 -18.36 15.97
C THR A 81 2.29 -17.33 16.03
N PHE A 82 2.06 -16.60 14.93
CA PHE A 82 1.13 -15.49 14.88
C PHE A 82 -0.32 -15.99 14.87
N ARG A 83 -1.16 -15.40 15.74
CA ARG A 83 -2.60 -15.68 15.82
C ARG A 83 -3.40 -14.56 15.15
N PRO A 84 -3.78 -14.71 13.86
CA PRO A 84 -4.32 -13.61 13.07
C PRO A 84 -5.53 -12.92 13.70
N ARG A 85 -6.55 -13.68 14.12
CA ARG A 85 -7.76 -13.11 14.71
C ARG A 85 -7.47 -12.32 15.97
N ARG A 86 -6.79 -12.93 16.95
CA ARG A 86 -6.49 -12.29 18.23
C ARG A 86 -5.66 -11.02 18.05
N MET A 87 -4.61 -11.07 17.23
CA MET A 87 -3.73 -9.94 16.99
C MET A 87 -4.47 -8.83 16.22
N ALA A 88 -5.33 -9.18 15.26
CA ALA A 88 -6.13 -8.22 14.53
C ALA A 88 -7.13 -7.48 15.44
N LEU A 89 -7.81 -8.19 16.32
CA LEU A 89 -8.75 -7.58 17.27
C LEU A 89 -8.04 -6.63 18.25
N ILE A 90 -6.90 -7.04 18.82
CA ILE A 90 -6.10 -6.19 19.72
C ILE A 90 -5.62 -4.93 18.98
N ALA A 91 -5.04 -5.10 17.78
CA ALA A 91 -4.54 -3.99 16.99
C ALA A 91 -5.66 -3.01 16.60
N SER A 92 -6.82 -3.53 16.18
CA SER A 92 -7.97 -2.70 15.82
C SER A 92 -8.53 -1.93 17.03
N ALA A 93 -8.62 -2.56 18.20
CA ALA A 93 -9.01 -1.89 19.44
C ALA A 93 -7.98 -0.80 19.83
N MET A 94 -6.69 -1.08 19.70
CA MET A 94 -5.64 -0.08 19.96
C MET A 94 -5.74 1.11 19.01
N ILE A 95 -5.99 0.89 17.71
CA ILE A 95 -6.22 1.97 16.73
C ILE A 95 -7.44 2.78 17.16
N ALA A 96 -8.56 2.14 17.50
CA ALA A 96 -9.79 2.83 17.89
C ALA A 96 -9.56 3.75 19.10
N VAL A 97 -8.94 3.24 20.15
CA VAL A 97 -8.65 4.00 21.38
C VAL A 97 -7.71 5.18 21.09
N VAL A 98 -6.60 4.94 20.38
CA VAL A 98 -5.60 5.98 20.11
C VAL A 98 -6.13 7.04 19.16
N GLN A 99 -6.90 6.68 18.13
CA GLN A 99 -7.55 7.65 17.23
C GLN A 99 -8.54 8.53 17.99
N ILE A 100 -9.40 7.94 18.83
CA ILE A 100 -10.35 8.71 19.66
C ILE A 100 -9.60 9.62 20.66
N ALA A 101 -8.55 9.13 21.30
CA ALA A 101 -7.73 9.94 22.21
C ALA A 101 -7.03 11.10 21.47
N SER A 102 -6.60 10.89 20.22
CA SER A 102 -5.99 11.92 19.39
C SER A 102 -6.96 13.06 19.06
N ALA A 103 -8.27 12.82 19.07
CA ALA A 103 -9.28 13.85 18.86
C ALA A 103 -9.32 14.90 19.99
N ALA A 104 -8.88 14.54 21.19
CA ALA A 104 -8.93 15.37 22.39
C ALA A 104 -7.67 16.20 22.62
N THR A 105 -6.66 16.14 21.74
CA THR A 105 -5.38 16.83 21.96
C THR A 105 -4.95 17.66 20.76
N ALA A 106 -4.32 18.81 21.04
CA ALA A 106 -3.60 19.66 20.09
C ALA A 106 -2.07 19.57 20.30
N PHE A 107 -1.61 18.80 21.29
CA PHE A 107 -0.20 18.69 21.62
C PHE A 107 0.50 17.76 20.60
N TYR A 108 1.29 18.36 19.71
CA TYR A 108 1.91 17.66 18.59
C TYR A 108 2.72 16.42 18.99
N PRO A 109 3.57 16.40 20.05
CA PRO A 109 4.28 15.18 20.45
C PRO A 109 3.36 14.03 20.83
N LEU A 110 2.19 14.30 21.43
CA LEU A 110 1.21 13.26 21.74
C LEU A 110 0.50 12.74 20.49
N LEU A 111 0.16 13.62 19.55
CA LEU A 111 -0.36 13.25 18.24
C LEU A 111 0.66 12.37 17.48
N LEU A 112 1.94 12.74 17.52
CA LEU A 112 3.02 11.97 16.88
C LEU A 112 3.19 10.59 17.53
N ALA A 113 3.18 10.52 18.87
CA ALA A 113 3.20 9.23 19.58
C ALA A 113 1.99 8.36 19.21
N GLY A 114 0.80 8.96 19.10
CA GLY A 114 -0.39 8.30 18.62
C GLY A 114 -0.20 7.73 17.21
N ARG A 115 0.46 8.44 16.30
CA ARG A 115 0.75 7.96 14.94
C ARG A 115 1.72 6.78 14.92
N VAL A 116 2.73 6.77 15.78
CA VAL A 116 3.63 5.62 15.94
C VAL A 116 2.85 4.39 16.41
N VAL A 117 2.00 4.55 17.42
CA VAL A 117 1.20 3.44 17.96
C VAL A 117 0.19 2.92 16.93
N THR A 118 -0.54 3.82 16.25
CA THR A 118 -1.50 3.40 15.22
C THR A 118 -0.79 2.78 14.01
N GLY A 119 0.34 3.35 13.57
CA GLY A 119 1.15 2.80 12.49
C GLY A 119 1.64 1.39 12.79
N PHE A 120 2.14 1.15 14.00
CA PHE A 120 2.53 -0.18 14.45
C PHE A 120 1.34 -1.15 14.42
N ALA A 121 0.18 -0.74 14.91
CA ALA A 121 -1.04 -1.54 14.89
C ALA A 121 -1.52 -1.85 13.46
N TYR A 122 -1.41 -0.90 12.53
CA TYR A 122 -1.68 -1.14 11.10
C TYR A 122 -0.75 -2.20 10.50
N GLY A 123 0.53 -2.19 10.85
CA GLY A 123 1.49 -3.22 10.44
C GLY A 123 1.15 -4.61 11.00
N VAL A 124 0.66 -4.67 12.26
CA VAL A 124 0.14 -5.91 12.86
C VAL A 124 -1.08 -6.43 12.08
N LEU A 125 -2.04 -5.56 11.73
CA LEU A 125 -3.20 -5.93 10.92
C LEU A 125 -2.79 -6.47 9.55
N ASN A 126 -1.86 -5.80 8.86
CA ASN A 126 -1.38 -6.25 7.56
C ASN A 126 -0.65 -7.60 7.64
N THR A 127 0.10 -7.82 8.72
CA THR A 127 0.70 -9.14 9.01
C THR A 127 -0.39 -10.19 9.23
N ALA A 128 -1.47 -9.87 9.94
CA ALA A 128 -2.59 -10.79 10.16
C ALA A 128 -3.27 -11.19 8.84
N VAL A 129 -3.45 -10.25 7.89
CA VAL A 129 -3.95 -10.54 6.54
C VAL A 129 -3.06 -11.55 5.83
N ASN A 130 -1.76 -11.28 5.79
CA ASN A 130 -0.81 -12.12 5.06
C ASN A 130 -0.72 -13.54 5.66
N VAL A 131 -0.65 -13.65 6.99
CA VAL A 131 -0.62 -14.94 7.69
C VAL A 131 -1.92 -15.71 7.50
N ALA A 132 -3.08 -15.05 7.66
CA ALA A 132 -4.38 -15.71 7.48
C ALA A 132 -4.59 -16.18 6.04
N ALA A 133 -4.24 -15.38 5.04
CA ALA A 133 -4.32 -15.75 3.63
C ALA A 133 -3.37 -16.91 3.30
N GLY A 134 -2.13 -16.87 3.80
CA GLY A 134 -1.12 -17.91 3.59
C GLY A 134 -1.54 -19.31 4.05
N ARG A 135 -2.50 -19.39 4.99
CA ARG A 135 -3.06 -20.67 5.49
C ARG A 135 -4.19 -21.24 4.64
N THR A 136 -4.59 -20.58 3.56
CA THR A 136 -5.62 -21.09 2.65
C THR A 136 -5.00 -21.85 1.48
N SER A 137 -5.81 -22.68 0.83
CA SER A 137 -5.40 -23.39 -0.40
C SER A 137 -5.16 -22.43 -1.59
N GLN A 138 -5.66 -21.20 -1.55
CA GLN A 138 -5.56 -20.20 -2.62
C GLN A 138 -5.28 -18.80 -2.04
N PRO A 139 -4.06 -18.54 -1.49
CA PRO A 139 -3.75 -17.27 -0.83
C PRO A 139 -3.98 -16.03 -1.69
N ALA A 140 -3.56 -16.09 -2.95
CA ALA A 140 -3.73 -14.99 -3.90
C ALA A 140 -5.20 -14.62 -4.11
N ARG A 141 -6.09 -15.62 -4.21
CA ARG A 141 -7.53 -15.39 -4.36
C ARG A 141 -8.14 -14.74 -3.12
N ALA A 142 -7.76 -15.21 -1.93
CA ALA A 142 -8.23 -14.63 -0.67
C ALA A 142 -7.84 -13.16 -0.55
N ILE A 143 -6.58 -12.82 -0.86
CA ILE A 143 -6.07 -11.45 -0.85
C ILE A 143 -6.79 -10.59 -1.90
N SER A 144 -6.96 -11.08 -3.14
CA SER A 144 -7.60 -10.33 -4.22
C SER A 144 -9.05 -9.98 -3.91
N VAL A 145 -9.82 -10.92 -3.35
CA VAL A 145 -11.20 -10.66 -2.92
C VAL A 145 -11.21 -9.65 -1.76
N GLY A 146 -10.29 -9.78 -0.81
CA GLY A 146 -10.15 -8.81 0.29
C GLY A 146 -9.88 -7.40 -0.21
N ILE A 147 -8.94 -7.23 -1.15
CA ILE A 147 -8.62 -5.94 -1.76
C ILE A 147 -9.82 -5.36 -2.52
N ALA A 148 -10.55 -6.17 -3.28
CA ALA A 148 -11.73 -5.70 -4.01
C ALA A 148 -12.80 -5.10 -3.07
N LEU A 149 -13.09 -5.78 -1.96
CA LEU A 149 -14.01 -5.27 -0.94
C LEU A 149 -13.46 -4.04 -0.20
N GLN A 150 -12.16 -4.00 0.05
CA GLN A 150 -11.48 -2.85 0.65
C GLN A 150 -11.61 -1.59 -0.22
N VAL A 151 -11.55 -1.71 -1.54
CA VAL A 151 -11.73 -0.58 -2.46
C VAL A 151 -13.11 0.05 -2.32
N VAL A 152 -14.16 -0.77 -2.18
CA VAL A 152 -15.52 -0.28 -1.95
C VAL A 152 -15.58 0.53 -0.64
N LEU A 153 -14.99 -0.01 0.44
CA LEU A 153 -14.88 0.70 1.71
C LEU A 153 -14.19 2.06 1.53
N PHE A 154 -13.06 2.08 0.85
CA PHE A 154 -12.29 3.31 0.65
C PHE A 154 -12.99 4.31 -0.26
N ALA A 155 -13.72 3.87 -1.27
CA ALA A 155 -14.53 4.76 -2.09
C ALA A 155 -15.60 5.48 -1.24
N VAL A 156 -16.28 4.75 -0.37
CA VAL A 156 -17.28 5.34 0.56
C VAL A 156 -16.59 6.29 1.55
N MET A 157 -15.48 5.90 2.13
CA MET A 157 -14.78 6.70 3.13
C MET A 157 -14.17 7.98 2.55
N ASN A 158 -13.67 7.97 1.31
CA ASN A 158 -13.17 9.18 0.63
C ASN A 158 -14.27 10.24 0.46
N VAL A 159 -15.53 9.82 0.39
CA VAL A 159 -16.68 10.73 0.38
C VAL A 159 -17.08 11.18 1.80
N THR A 160 -16.99 10.27 2.77
CA THR A 160 -17.54 10.47 4.11
C THR A 160 -16.59 11.25 5.03
N ILE A 161 -15.29 10.90 5.06
CA ILE A 161 -14.31 11.53 5.97
C ILE A 161 -14.17 13.03 5.74
N PRO A 162 -14.04 13.55 4.50
CA PRO A 162 -13.98 15.00 4.30
C PRO A 162 -15.26 15.72 4.73
N ARG A 163 -16.45 15.09 4.57
CA ARG A 163 -17.71 15.67 5.04
C ARG A 163 -17.80 15.74 6.57
N ILE A 164 -17.32 14.69 7.25
CA ILE A 164 -17.19 14.69 8.71
C ILE A 164 -16.22 15.79 9.15
N GLY A 165 -15.10 15.94 8.44
CA GLY A 165 -14.14 17.01 8.70
C GLY A 165 -14.72 18.40 8.51
N ALA A 166 -15.51 18.62 7.46
CA ALA A 166 -16.18 19.88 7.21
C ALA A 166 -17.21 20.23 8.29
N ALA A 167 -17.90 19.23 8.85
CA ALA A 167 -18.92 19.42 9.88
C ALA A 167 -18.35 19.56 11.30
N GLY A 168 -17.31 18.80 11.65
CA GLY A 168 -16.81 18.69 13.03
C GLY A 168 -15.30 18.86 13.19
N GLY A 169 -14.59 19.24 12.12
CA GLY A 169 -13.15 19.45 12.11
C GLY A 169 -12.33 18.15 12.23
N VAL A 170 -11.01 18.28 12.39
CA VAL A 170 -10.08 17.15 12.43
C VAL A 170 -10.33 16.20 13.61
N GLY A 171 -10.84 16.70 14.73
CA GLY A 171 -11.23 15.86 15.87
C GLY A 171 -12.33 14.86 15.51
N ALA A 172 -13.35 15.29 14.76
CA ALA A 172 -14.40 14.42 14.28
C ALA A 172 -13.86 13.37 13.27
N MET A 173 -12.87 13.72 12.44
CA MET A 173 -12.21 12.75 11.55
C MET A 173 -11.47 11.68 12.36
N PHE A 174 -10.74 12.05 13.41
CA PHE A 174 -10.07 11.09 14.29
C PHE A 174 -11.08 10.14 14.95
N ILE A 175 -12.17 10.67 15.50
CA ILE A 175 -13.23 9.85 16.10
C ILE A 175 -13.84 8.89 15.07
N ALA A 176 -14.15 9.38 13.86
CA ALA A 176 -14.70 8.55 12.80
C ALA A 176 -13.76 7.41 12.41
N LEU A 177 -12.46 7.67 12.24
CA LEU A 177 -11.47 6.64 11.92
C LEU A 177 -11.34 5.62 13.05
N GLY A 178 -11.41 6.05 14.31
CA GLY A 178 -11.43 5.17 15.47
C GLY A 178 -12.67 4.27 15.50
N LEU A 179 -13.86 4.83 15.30
CA LEU A 179 -15.12 4.08 15.26
C LEU A 179 -15.16 3.10 14.09
N ILE A 180 -14.68 3.50 12.91
CA ILE A 180 -14.59 2.61 11.74
C ILE A 180 -13.63 1.45 12.03
N SER A 181 -12.48 1.71 12.63
CA SER A 181 -11.56 0.63 13.02
C SER A 181 -12.22 -0.33 14.02
N GLY A 182 -12.93 0.21 15.03
CA GLY A 182 -13.67 -0.59 15.99
C GLY A 182 -14.78 -1.43 15.37
N THR A 183 -15.53 -0.88 14.40
CA THR A 183 -16.58 -1.63 13.68
C THR A 183 -15.99 -2.71 12.77
N LEU A 184 -14.89 -2.42 12.08
CA LEU A 184 -14.19 -3.41 11.27
C LEU A 184 -13.65 -4.57 12.10
N ALA A 185 -13.36 -4.38 13.39
CA ALA A 185 -12.96 -5.46 14.29
C ALA A 185 -14.02 -6.58 14.37
N LEU A 186 -15.30 -6.25 14.30
CA LEU A 186 -16.37 -7.27 14.25
C LEU A 186 -16.26 -8.13 12.98
N GLY A 187 -15.86 -7.55 11.87
CA GLY A 187 -15.58 -8.26 10.62
C GLY A 187 -14.35 -9.18 10.67
N MET A 188 -13.47 -9.02 11.66
CA MET A 188 -12.25 -9.84 11.81
C MET A 188 -12.50 -11.16 12.56
N LEU A 189 -13.66 -11.33 13.19
CA LEU A 189 -14.00 -12.54 13.97
C LEU A 189 -13.90 -13.86 13.19
N PRO A 190 -14.20 -13.91 11.86
CA PRO A 190 -14.04 -15.13 11.09
C PRO A 190 -12.59 -15.53 10.75
N LEU A 191 -11.59 -14.70 11.08
CA LEU A 191 -10.20 -15.06 10.85
C LEU A 191 -9.80 -16.29 11.70
N PRO A 192 -8.88 -17.14 11.19
CA PRO A 192 -8.37 -18.28 11.96
C PRO A 192 -7.56 -17.80 13.18
N ASP A 193 -7.66 -18.55 14.28
CA ASP A 193 -6.92 -18.25 15.52
C ASP A 193 -5.85 -19.30 15.86
N ASN A 194 -5.66 -20.28 15.00
CA ASN A 194 -4.67 -21.34 15.16
C ASN A 194 -3.27 -20.82 14.84
N THR A 195 -2.24 -21.40 15.44
CA THR A 195 -0.85 -21.21 15.02
C THR A 195 -0.46 -22.30 14.03
N GLU A 196 0.54 -22.07 13.16
CA GLU A 196 1.09 -23.13 12.31
C GLU A 196 1.83 -24.21 13.12
N ALA A 197 2.28 -23.87 14.33
CA ALA A 197 2.85 -24.83 15.27
C ALA A 197 1.85 -25.94 15.64
N ASP A 198 0.54 -25.64 15.56
CA ASP A 198 -0.53 -26.61 15.78
C ASP A 198 -0.78 -27.51 14.55
N ALA A 199 -0.23 -27.18 13.38
CA ALA A 199 -0.55 -27.77 12.09
C ALA A 199 0.61 -28.51 11.40
N SER A 200 1.57 -29.08 12.15
CA SER A 200 2.66 -29.92 11.63
C SER A 200 3.95 -29.23 11.17
N GLY A 201 5.06 -29.81 11.66
CA GLY A 201 6.44 -29.53 11.30
C GLY A 201 6.72 -29.52 9.79
N HIS A 202 6.52 -28.39 9.16
CA HIS A 202 7.09 -28.15 7.85
C HIS A 202 8.59 -27.93 8.05
N ALA A 203 9.36 -28.94 7.65
CA ALA A 203 10.80 -28.82 7.52
C ALA A 203 11.13 -27.53 6.76
N HIS A 204 12.03 -26.74 7.30
CA HIS A 204 12.68 -25.66 6.56
C HIS A 204 13.26 -26.27 5.28
N GLN A 205 12.60 -26.07 4.16
CA GLN A 205 13.20 -26.34 2.87
C GLN A 205 14.35 -25.31 2.74
N ASP A 206 15.56 -25.80 2.58
CA ASP A 206 16.71 -24.97 2.23
C ASP A 206 16.42 -24.25 0.91
N VAL A 207 15.96 -23.02 1.03
CA VAL A 207 15.64 -22.19 -0.15
C VAL A 207 16.99 -21.72 -0.74
N PRO A 208 17.29 -22.02 -2.01
CA PRO A 208 18.56 -21.66 -2.62
C PRO A 208 18.83 -20.13 -2.51
N PRO A 209 20.07 -19.68 -2.47
CA PRO A 209 20.39 -18.26 -2.34
C PRO A 209 19.75 -17.44 -3.46
N MET A 210 19.32 -16.21 -3.14
CA MET A 210 18.68 -15.31 -4.11
C MET A 210 19.61 -15.06 -5.31
N ALA A 211 19.06 -15.10 -6.53
CA ALA A 211 19.80 -14.78 -7.74
C ALA A 211 20.46 -13.38 -7.63
N PRO A 212 21.77 -13.24 -7.95
CA PRO A 212 22.44 -11.94 -7.93
C PRO A 212 21.83 -11.00 -9.00
N GLY A 213 21.92 -9.69 -8.79
CA GLY A 213 21.51 -8.70 -9.79
C GLY A 213 20.10 -8.16 -9.67
N GLY A 214 19.33 -8.47 -8.61
CA GLY A 214 17.99 -7.94 -8.37
C GLY A 214 17.93 -6.48 -7.90
N TRP A 215 19.06 -5.83 -7.62
CA TRP A 215 19.11 -4.47 -7.10
C TRP A 215 18.44 -3.40 -7.99
N PRO A 216 18.41 -3.49 -9.35
CA PRO A 216 17.76 -2.48 -10.17
C PRO A 216 16.25 -2.45 -9.96
N VAL A 217 15.63 -3.61 -9.68
CA VAL A 217 14.21 -3.69 -9.35
C VAL A 217 13.92 -3.00 -8.01
N LEU A 218 14.79 -3.21 -7.01
CA LEU A 218 14.70 -2.52 -5.72
C LEU A 218 14.86 -1.01 -5.89
N ALA A 219 15.86 -0.57 -6.68
CA ALA A 219 16.12 0.84 -6.96
C ALA A 219 14.94 1.51 -7.70
N ALA A 220 14.38 0.85 -8.72
CA ALA A 220 13.22 1.35 -9.45
C ALA A 220 12.00 1.47 -8.52
N MET A 221 11.73 0.47 -7.67
CA MET A 221 10.65 0.53 -6.68
C MET A 221 10.89 1.62 -5.64
N ALA A 222 12.12 1.79 -5.16
CA ALA A 222 12.46 2.84 -4.20
C ALA A 222 12.21 4.23 -4.79
N LEU A 223 12.68 4.49 -6.01
CA LEU A 223 12.49 5.78 -6.68
C LEU A 223 11.03 6.06 -6.99
N PHE A 224 10.29 5.05 -7.48
CA PHE A 224 8.85 5.14 -7.70
C PHE A 224 8.11 5.49 -6.40
N ALA A 225 8.34 4.72 -5.34
CA ALA A 225 7.67 4.93 -4.05
C ALA A 225 8.06 6.26 -3.40
N PHE A 226 9.36 6.58 -3.39
CA PHE A 226 9.86 7.84 -2.83
C PHE A 226 9.20 9.05 -3.50
N GLY A 227 9.19 9.11 -4.82
CA GLY A 227 8.68 10.27 -5.55
C GLY A 227 7.17 10.37 -5.56
N THR A 228 6.47 9.26 -5.87
CA THR A 228 5.01 9.31 -6.01
C THR A 228 4.28 9.39 -4.67
N MET A 229 4.83 8.76 -3.64
CA MET A 229 4.24 8.82 -2.29
C MET A 229 4.67 10.06 -1.49
N ALA A 230 5.64 10.84 -1.97
CA ALA A 230 6.01 12.11 -1.39
C ALA A 230 4.83 13.10 -1.35
N ILE A 231 4.08 13.21 -2.47
CA ILE A 231 2.93 14.12 -2.55
C ILE A 231 1.69 13.59 -1.82
N TRP A 232 1.59 12.27 -1.59
CA TRP A 232 0.37 11.64 -1.09
C TRP A 232 -0.18 12.29 0.19
N PRO A 233 0.59 12.53 1.28
CA PRO A 233 0.06 13.17 2.48
C PRO A 233 -0.38 14.63 2.27
N PHE A 234 0.13 15.28 1.22
CA PHE A 234 -0.11 16.69 0.90
C PHE A 234 -1.06 16.90 -0.28
N MET A 235 -1.62 15.83 -0.83
CA MET A 235 -2.44 15.90 -2.05
C MET A 235 -3.71 16.74 -1.84
N GLU A 236 -4.33 16.62 -0.66
CA GLU A 236 -5.45 17.47 -0.27
C GLU A 236 -5.03 18.94 -0.13
N ARG A 237 -3.81 19.21 0.39
CA ARG A 237 -3.26 20.57 0.46
C ARG A 237 -2.98 21.17 -0.92
N ALA A 238 -2.50 20.39 -1.88
CA ALA A 238 -2.35 20.82 -3.26
C ALA A 238 -3.71 21.15 -3.90
N ALA A 239 -4.74 20.36 -3.62
CA ALA A 239 -6.11 20.65 -4.04
C ALA A 239 -6.65 21.95 -3.40
N HIS A 240 -6.42 22.14 -2.10
CA HIS A 240 -6.83 23.35 -1.38
C HIS A 240 -6.15 24.62 -1.93
N ALA A 241 -4.90 24.53 -2.38
CA ALA A 241 -4.18 25.66 -2.99
C ALA A 241 -4.82 26.20 -4.27
N ILE A 242 -5.60 25.39 -4.98
CA ILE A 242 -6.40 25.79 -6.15
C ILE A 242 -7.88 26.02 -5.81
N HIS A 243 -8.19 26.24 -4.54
CA HIS A 243 -9.54 26.47 -4.01
C HIS A 243 -10.53 25.29 -4.28
N LEU A 244 -10.02 24.06 -4.38
CA LEU A 244 -10.85 22.85 -4.47
C LEU A 244 -11.26 22.41 -3.04
N PRO A 245 -12.55 22.38 -2.71
CA PRO A 245 -13.00 21.97 -1.39
C PRO A 245 -12.62 20.51 -1.09
N ALA A 246 -12.26 20.20 0.15
CA ALA A 246 -11.89 18.84 0.58
C ALA A 246 -13.00 17.81 0.29
N THR A 247 -14.27 18.21 0.36
CA THR A 247 -15.42 17.36 0.02
C THR A 247 -15.49 17.00 -1.45
N THR A 248 -15.17 17.95 -2.34
CA THR A 248 -15.09 17.72 -3.80
C THR A 248 -13.86 16.90 -4.15
N PHE A 249 -12.70 17.19 -3.52
CA PHE A 249 -11.51 16.36 -3.63
C PHE A 249 -11.79 14.91 -3.23
N GLY A 250 -12.53 14.69 -2.13
CA GLY A 250 -12.94 13.36 -1.68
C GLY A 250 -13.80 12.61 -2.71
N LEU A 251 -14.70 13.30 -3.43
CA LEU A 251 -15.47 12.71 -4.54
C LEU A 251 -14.53 12.29 -5.69
N TYR A 252 -13.58 13.14 -6.06
CA TYR A 252 -12.61 12.80 -7.11
C TYR A 252 -11.70 11.64 -6.69
N GLN A 253 -11.27 11.61 -5.43
CA GLN A 253 -10.48 10.50 -4.90
C GLN A 253 -11.27 9.19 -4.85
N SER A 254 -12.57 9.25 -4.49
CA SER A 254 -13.47 8.10 -4.54
C SER A 254 -13.60 7.53 -5.97
N SER A 255 -13.84 8.41 -6.95
CA SER A 255 -13.90 7.98 -8.35
C SER A 255 -12.57 7.41 -8.86
N ALA A 256 -11.44 7.98 -8.42
CA ALA A 256 -10.11 7.49 -8.74
C ALA A 256 -9.87 6.07 -8.20
N MET A 257 -10.33 5.76 -6.98
CA MET A 257 -10.23 4.40 -6.41
C MET A 257 -11.02 3.38 -7.26
N VAL A 258 -12.24 3.72 -7.64
CA VAL A 258 -13.07 2.84 -8.50
C VAL A 258 -12.40 2.63 -9.86
N LEU A 259 -11.95 3.71 -10.50
CA LEU A 259 -11.30 3.67 -11.81
C LEU A 259 -9.97 2.88 -11.76
N SER A 260 -9.20 3.02 -10.69
CA SER A 260 -7.96 2.27 -10.48
C SER A 260 -8.19 0.78 -10.34
N SER A 261 -9.28 0.38 -9.68
CA SER A 261 -9.67 -1.03 -9.60
C SER A 261 -10.06 -1.60 -10.96
N LEU A 262 -10.82 -0.85 -11.75
CA LEU A 262 -11.13 -1.23 -13.12
C LEU A 262 -9.87 -1.30 -13.98
N GLY A 263 -8.95 -0.36 -13.82
CA GLY A 263 -7.64 -0.35 -14.50
C GLY A 263 -6.78 -1.57 -14.15
N SER A 264 -6.70 -1.92 -12.86
CA SER A 264 -5.98 -3.12 -12.40
C SER A 264 -6.62 -4.41 -12.95
N PHE A 265 -7.95 -4.46 -13.00
CA PHE A 265 -8.66 -5.59 -13.59
C PHE A 265 -8.39 -5.67 -15.11
N ALA A 266 -8.48 -4.56 -15.83
CA ALA A 266 -8.15 -4.49 -17.24
C ALA A 266 -6.70 -4.91 -17.53
N LEU A 267 -5.76 -4.58 -16.64
CA LEU A 267 -4.36 -4.99 -16.73
C LEU A 267 -4.23 -6.53 -16.82
N THR A 268 -5.01 -7.30 -16.07
CA THR A 268 -4.96 -8.76 -16.11
C THR A 268 -5.29 -9.30 -17.51
N PHE A 269 -6.27 -8.71 -18.20
CA PHE A 269 -6.62 -9.09 -19.57
C PHE A 269 -5.55 -8.66 -20.59
N VAL A 270 -4.94 -7.49 -20.40
CA VAL A 270 -3.85 -7.01 -21.27
C VAL A 270 -2.65 -7.94 -21.15
N LEU A 271 -2.28 -8.33 -19.94
CA LEU A 271 -1.17 -9.25 -19.70
C LEU A 271 -1.44 -10.65 -20.23
N ALA A 272 -2.67 -11.16 -20.09
CA ALA A 272 -3.07 -12.48 -20.62
C ALA A 272 -3.00 -12.55 -22.15
N ARG A 273 -3.09 -11.42 -22.88
CA ARG A 273 -2.97 -11.34 -24.33
C ARG A 273 -1.54 -11.15 -24.85
N GLY A 274 -0.57 -11.21 -23.98
CA GLY A 274 0.85 -11.00 -24.28
C GLY A 274 1.34 -9.65 -23.75
N ALA A 275 2.47 -9.69 -23.03
CA ALA A 275 3.07 -8.49 -22.44
C ALA A 275 3.36 -7.45 -23.53
N ARG A 276 2.75 -6.30 -23.42
CA ARG A 276 3.11 -5.16 -24.29
C ARG A 276 4.38 -4.53 -23.73
N ARG A 277 5.40 -4.50 -24.56
CA ARG A 277 6.65 -3.76 -24.26
C ARG A 277 6.29 -2.31 -23.93
N GLY A 278 6.93 -1.75 -22.92
CA GLY A 278 6.77 -0.35 -22.56
C GLY A 278 5.58 -0.01 -21.65
N LEU A 279 4.74 -0.98 -21.26
CA LEU A 279 3.59 -0.68 -20.39
C LEU A 279 4.02 -0.18 -19.00
N LEU A 280 5.06 -0.78 -18.42
CA LEU A 280 5.61 -0.36 -17.13
C LEU A 280 6.23 1.04 -17.23
N GLU A 281 6.98 1.30 -18.29
CA GLU A 281 7.63 2.57 -18.55
C GLU A 281 6.61 3.69 -18.77
N ILE A 282 5.56 3.43 -19.55
CA ILE A 282 4.44 4.37 -19.74
C ILE A 282 3.74 4.65 -18.44
N ALA A 283 3.44 3.62 -17.63
CA ALA A 283 2.76 3.79 -16.36
C ALA A 283 3.61 4.58 -15.36
N LEU A 284 4.92 4.30 -15.25
CA LEU A 284 5.87 5.06 -14.42
C LEU A 284 5.92 6.54 -14.85
N MET A 285 6.10 6.81 -16.14
CA MET A 285 6.16 8.18 -16.67
C MET A 285 4.85 8.92 -16.46
N THR A 286 3.71 8.27 -16.71
CA THR A 286 2.40 8.88 -16.46
C THR A 286 2.25 9.23 -14.97
N CYS A 287 2.56 8.30 -14.06
CA CYS A 287 2.44 8.53 -12.63
C CYS A 287 3.33 9.71 -12.19
N GLY A 288 4.60 9.73 -12.59
CA GLY A 288 5.53 10.80 -12.26
C GLY A 288 5.11 12.15 -12.84
N THR A 289 4.68 12.19 -14.10
CA THR A 289 4.19 13.41 -14.75
C THR A 289 2.95 13.96 -14.03
N MET A 290 2.04 13.07 -13.63
CA MET A 290 0.84 13.49 -12.88
C MET A 290 1.19 14.02 -11.49
N CYS A 291 2.25 13.57 -10.83
CA CYS A 291 2.75 14.20 -9.61
C CYS A 291 3.09 15.69 -9.82
N ALA A 292 3.80 16.01 -10.90
CA ALA A 292 4.13 17.38 -11.23
C ALA A 292 2.87 18.20 -11.59
N VAL A 293 1.97 17.65 -12.41
CA VAL A 293 0.72 18.33 -12.78
C VAL A 293 -0.13 18.63 -11.56
N LEU A 294 -0.34 17.66 -10.65
CA LEU A 294 -1.16 17.83 -9.43
C LEU A 294 -0.67 18.96 -8.53
N THR A 295 0.60 19.32 -8.59
CA THR A 295 1.20 20.33 -7.71
C THR A 295 1.47 21.68 -8.36
N THR A 296 1.36 21.77 -9.70
CA THR A 296 1.66 22.99 -10.44
C THR A 296 0.48 23.58 -11.19
N VAL A 297 -0.60 22.79 -11.38
CA VAL A 297 -1.78 23.25 -12.12
C VAL A 297 -2.66 24.17 -11.26
N ASN A 298 -3.30 25.15 -11.91
CA ASN A 298 -4.25 26.08 -11.27
C ASN A 298 -5.72 25.79 -11.67
N SER A 299 -5.96 24.73 -12.47
CA SER A 299 -7.29 24.35 -12.94
C SER A 299 -7.81 23.13 -12.18
N GLN A 300 -8.99 23.26 -11.57
CA GLN A 300 -9.65 22.15 -10.85
C GLN A 300 -9.97 20.98 -11.78
N VAL A 301 -10.33 21.24 -13.04
CA VAL A 301 -10.62 20.19 -14.03
C VAL A 301 -9.35 19.41 -14.39
N VAL A 302 -8.24 20.12 -14.67
CA VAL A 302 -6.96 19.47 -14.98
C VAL A 302 -6.47 18.68 -13.76
N PHE A 303 -6.62 19.23 -12.56
CA PHE A 303 -6.30 18.53 -11.31
C PHE A 303 -7.12 17.23 -11.17
N ALA A 304 -8.43 17.28 -11.40
CA ALA A 304 -9.30 16.11 -11.34
C ALA A 304 -8.86 15.00 -12.32
N ILE A 305 -8.55 15.36 -13.57
CA ILE A 305 -8.05 14.41 -14.59
C ILE A 305 -6.69 13.84 -14.16
N ALA A 306 -5.77 14.70 -13.71
CA ALA A 306 -4.45 14.27 -13.26
C ALA A 306 -4.54 13.32 -12.07
N LEU A 307 -5.48 13.54 -11.13
CA LEU A 307 -5.73 12.68 -9.99
C LEU A 307 -6.18 11.27 -10.41
N GLN A 308 -7.07 11.19 -11.42
CA GLN A 308 -7.49 9.90 -11.98
C GLN A 308 -6.31 9.16 -12.60
N LEU A 309 -5.56 9.84 -13.46
CA LEU A 309 -4.41 9.25 -14.16
C LEU A 309 -3.28 8.85 -13.19
N TYR A 310 -3.02 9.66 -12.15
CA TYR A 310 -2.08 9.33 -11.09
C TYR A 310 -2.47 8.01 -10.41
N ASN A 311 -3.70 7.90 -9.91
CA ASN A 311 -4.15 6.72 -9.19
C ASN A 311 -4.14 5.49 -10.09
N VAL A 312 -4.71 5.56 -11.30
CA VAL A 312 -4.73 4.42 -12.25
C VAL A 312 -3.31 3.97 -12.59
N SER A 313 -2.41 4.90 -12.93
CA SER A 313 -1.02 4.54 -13.27
C SER A 313 -0.27 3.98 -12.07
N TRP A 314 -0.52 4.46 -10.86
CA TRP A 314 0.07 3.92 -9.62
C TRP A 314 -0.34 2.47 -9.40
N TYR A 315 -1.65 2.16 -9.51
CA TYR A 315 -2.20 0.80 -9.34
C TYR A 315 -1.78 -0.15 -10.47
N ILE A 316 -1.34 0.35 -11.62
CA ILE A 316 -0.74 -0.44 -12.70
C ILE A 316 0.76 -0.66 -12.46
N THR A 317 1.49 0.38 -12.05
CA THR A 317 2.95 0.36 -11.89
C THR A 317 3.39 -0.59 -10.79
N TYR A 318 2.75 -0.53 -9.62
CA TYR A 318 3.15 -1.32 -8.45
C TYR A 318 3.14 -2.84 -8.72
N PRO A 319 2.05 -3.45 -9.23
CA PRO A 319 2.05 -4.88 -9.55
C PRO A 319 2.99 -5.25 -10.71
N LEU A 320 3.24 -4.34 -11.67
CA LEU A 320 4.20 -4.60 -12.75
C LEU A 320 5.65 -4.65 -12.24
N LEU A 321 6.03 -3.76 -11.31
CA LEU A 321 7.34 -3.82 -10.64
C LEU A 321 7.49 -5.08 -9.80
N LEU A 322 6.44 -5.51 -9.08
CA LEU A 322 6.45 -6.80 -8.38
C LEU A 322 6.55 -7.97 -9.36
N GLY A 323 5.86 -7.92 -10.48
CA GLY A 323 5.96 -8.91 -11.55
C GLY A 323 7.38 -9.03 -12.09
N LEU A 324 8.09 -7.92 -12.26
CA LEU A 324 9.50 -7.90 -12.66
C LEU A 324 10.40 -8.53 -11.59
N ALA A 325 10.09 -8.34 -10.30
CA ALA A 325 10.79 -8.99 -9.20
C ALA A 325 10.61 -10.51 -9.22
N TYR A 326 9.38 -11.00 -9.44
CA TYR A 326 9.09 -12.44 -9.56
C TYR A 326 9.72 -13.05 -10.82
N ALA A 327 9.77 -12.31 -11.93
CA ALA A 327 10.43 -12.77 -13.14
C ALA A 327 11.94 -12.99 -12.94
N HIS A 328 12.56 -12.21 -12.06
CA HIS A 328 14.00 -12.34 -11.71
C HIS A 328 14.24 -13.39 -10.62
N ASP A 329 13.38 -13.47 -9.61
CA ASP A 329 13.44 -14.46 -8.52
C ASP A 329 12.06 -15.13 -8.33
N PRO A 330 11.83 -16.26 -9.02
CA PRO A 330 10.55 -16.99 -8.96
C PRO A 330 10.17 -17.46 -7.55
N HIS A 331 11.14 -17.57 -6.62
CA HIS A 331 10.89 -17.91 -5.22
C HIS A 331 10.30 -16.75 -4.41
N GLY A 332 10.14 -15.57 -5.00
CA GLY A 332 9.45 -14.42 -4.42
C GLY A 332 10.22 -13.62 -3.37
N ARG A 333 11.47 -13.97 -3.07
CA ARG A 333 12.28 -13.24 -2.05
C ARG A 333 12.59 -11.82 -2.49
N LEU A 334 12.87 -11.63 -3.79
CA LEU A 334 13.06 -10.30 -4.35
C LEU A 334 11.76 -9.50 -4.26
N ALA A 335 10.60 -10.09 -4.51
CA ALA A 335 9.31 -9.43 -4.39
C ALA A 335 9.03 -8.97 -2.94
N VAL A 336 9.34 -9.81 -1.94
CA VAL A 336 9.24 -9.42 -0.52
C VAL A 336 10.15 -8.24 -0.19
N ARG A 337 11.42 -8.26 -0.65
CA ARG A 337 12.35 -7.13 -0.48
C ARG A 337 11.85 -5.88 -1.19
N THR A 338 11.27 -6.02 -2.39
CA THR A 338 10.69 -4.92 -3.17
C THR A 338 9.54 -4.25 -2.40
N THR A 339 8.67 -5.03 -1.76
CA THR A 339 7.59 -4.50 -0.91
C THR A 339 8.15 -3.78 0.34
N GLY A 340 9.17 -4.34 1.00
CA GLY A 340 9.85 -3.68 2.11
C GLY A 340 10.52 -2.37 1.69
N THR A 341 11.16 -2.37 0.52
CA THR A 341 11.79 -1.17 -0.06
C THR A 341 10.74 -0.09 -0.35
N TRP A 342 9.57 -0.46 -0.88
CA TRP A 342 8.46 0.45 -1.10
C TRP A 342 8.03 1.15 0.20
N LEU A 343 7.82 0.41 1.30
CA LEU A 343 7.43 0.98 2.59
C LEU A 343 8.45 1.98 3.15
N LEU A 344 9.74 1.65 3.08
CA LEU A 344 10.81 2.52 3.56
C LEU A 344 10.95 3.76 2.67
N ALA A 345 10.90 3.59 1.36
CA ALA A 345 11.05 4.68 0.40
C ALA A 345 9.89 5.67 0.46
N GLN A 346 8.64 5.22 0.60
CA GLN A 346 7.51 6.12 0.78
C GLN A 346 7.60 6.91 2.08
N SER A 347 8.08 6.29 3.18
CA SER A 347 8.30 6.98 4.45
C SER A 347 9.32 8.11 4.29
N ALA A 348 10.45 7.80 3.63
CA ALA A 348 11.48 8.80 3.32
C ALA A 348 10.96 9.90 2.37
N GLY A 349 10.13 9.54 1.39
CA GLY A 349 9.49 10.48 0.47
C GLY A 349 8.57 11.47 1.17
N SER A 350 7.71 11.00 2.07
CA SER A 350 6.80 11.84 2.86
C SER A 350 7.57 12.81 3.77
N LEU A 351 8.66 12.34 4.37
CA LEU A 351 9.54 13.19 5.18
C LEU A 351 10.19 14.28 4.34
N ALA A 352 10.83 13.89 3.23
CA ALA A 352 11.49 14.81 2.32
C ALA A 352 10.51 15.86 1.78
N ALA A 353 9.29 15.43 1.38
CA ALA A 353 8.25 16.31 0.90
C ALA A 353 7.85 17.40 1.91
N GLY A 354 7.71 17.03 3.19
CA GLY A 354 7.38 17.98 4.23
C GLY A 354 8.44 19.08 4.39
N PHE A 355 9.73 18.70 4.40
CA PHE A 355 10.83 19.67 4.48
C PHE A 355 10.96 20.50 3.20
N VAL A 356 10.87 19.88 2.02
CA VAL A 356 10.92 20.60 0.74
C VAL A 356 9.77 21.61 0.65
N ALA A 357 8.54 21.21 0.96
CA ALA A 357 7.37 22.09 0.94
C ALA A 357 7.50 23.25 1.95
N GLN A 358 8.12 23.01 3.12
CA GLN A 358 8.40 24.05 4.12
C GLN A 358 9.38 25.09 3.59
N VAL A 359 10.47 24.66 2.95
CA VAL A 359 11.52 25.58 2.44
C VAL A 359 11.04 26.33 1.19
N THR A 360 10.32 25.66 0.30
CA THR A 360 9.86 26.24 -0.97
C THR A 360 8.51 26.98 -0.86
N ALA A 361 7.90 26.97 0.33
CA ALA A 361 6.57 27.53 0.59
C ALA A 361 5.49 27.01 -0.39
N GLY A 362 5.63 25.78 -0.88
CA GLY A 362 4.67 25.17 -1.83
C GLY A 362 5.01 23.73 -2.20
N TYR A 363 4.11 23.09 -2.93
CA TYR A 363 4.22 21.67 -3.26
C TYR A 363 4.76 21.41 -4.68
N GLY A 364 4.98 22.43 -5.50
CA GLY A 364 5.41 22.29 -6.90
C GLY A 364 6.72 21.50 -7.06
N VAL A 365 7.72 21.81 -6.22
CA VAL A 365 9.01 21.10 -6.22
C VAL A 365 8.84 19.64 -5.82
N VAL A 366 7.92 19.34 -4.89
CA VAL A 366 7.63 17.97 -4.44
C VAL A 366 7.06 17.13 -5.61
N GLY A 367 6.14 17.71 -6.38
CA GLY A 367 5.61 17.03 -7.57
C GLY A 367 6.65 16.83 -8.67
N CYS A 368 7.51 17.82 -8.91
CA CYS A 368 8.62 17.70 -9.85
C CYS A 368 9.62 16.62 -9.41
N LEU A 369 9.86 16.47 -8.11
CA LEU A 369 10.67 15.38 -7.57
C LEU A 369 10.08 14.01 -7.92
N GLY A 370 8.74 13.85 -7.84
CA GLY A 370 8.04 12.64 -8.27
C GLY A 370 8.25 12.34 -9.76
N MET A 371 8.19 13.35 -10.61
CA MET A 371 8.46 13.20 -12.04
C MET A 371 9.92 12.76 -12.30
N VAL A 372 10.89 13.41 -11.69
CA VAL A 372 12.31 13.10 -11.88
C VAL A 372 12.65 11.69 -11.41
N THR A 373 12.17 11.29 -10.23
CA THR A 373 12.44 9.95 -9.69
C THR A 373 11.80 8.85 -10.54
N CYS A 374 10.59 9.06 -11.06
CA CYS A 374 9.96 8.13 -12.00
C CYS A 374 10.73 8.07 -13.34
N ALA A 375 11.22 9.18 -13.87
CA ALA A 375 12.04 9.17 -15.08
C ALA A 375 13.35 8.39 -14.90
N ILE A 376 14.01 8.54 -13.74
CA ILE A 376 15.20 7.75 -13.41
C ILE A 376 14.83 6.26 -13.27
N ALA A 377 13.70 5.94 -12.62
CA ALA A 377 13.22 4.58 -12.50
C ALA A 377 12.95 3.93 -13.86
N VAL A 378 12.39 4.66 -14.83
CA VAL A 378 12.22 4.21 -16.24
C VAL A 378 13.58 3.88 -16.86
N GLY A 379 14.56 4.76 -16.71
CA GLY A 379 15.93 4.49 -17.22
C GLY A 379 16.54 3.22 -16.66
N ILE A 380 16.38 2.98 -15.34
CA ILE A 380 16.84 1.76 -14.66
C ILE A 380 16.09 0.53 -15.19
N VAL A 381 14.78 0.58 -15.35
CA VAL A 381 13.96 -0.53 -15.87
C VAL A 381 14.37 -0.89 -17.29
N ILE A 382 14.51 0.09 -18.19
CA ILE A 382 14.96 -0.13 -19.57
C ILE A 382 16.36 -0.77 -19.60
N TRP A 383 17.29 -0.23 -18.83
CA TRP A 383 18.65 -0.76 -18.74
C TRP A 383 18.65 -2.20 -18.23
N PHE A 384 17.89 -2.50 -17.20
CA PHE A 384 17.80 -3.84 -16.60
C PHE A 384 17.19 -4.85 -17.57
N GLN A 385 16.09 -4.50 -18.23
CA GLN A 385 15.43 -5.36 -19.22
C GLN A 385 16.34 -5.64 -20.42
N ALA A 386 17.06 -4.64 -20.92
CA ALA A 386 18.05 -4.82 -21.99
C ALA A 386 19.20 -5.76 -21.57
N GLY A 387 19.64 -5.68 -20.32
CA GLY A 387 20.63 -6.61 -19.75
C GLY A 387 20.15 -8.06 -19.73
N LEU A 388 18.92 -8.29 -19.27
CA LEU A 388 18.31 -9.63 -19.23
C LEU A 388 18.16 -10.25 -20.62
N GLN A 389 17.81 -9.44 -21.64
CA GLN A 389 17.72 -9.90 -23.03
C GLN A 389 19.07 -10.37 -23.60
N ARG A 390 20.14 -9.66 -23.28
CA ARG A 390 21.51 -10.02 -23.71
C ARG A 390 21.99 -11.32 -23.08
N VAL A 391 21.67 -11.58 -21.83
CA VAL A 391 22.09 -12.79 -21.11
C VAL A 391 21.31 -14.02 -21.58
N ASN A 392 20.03 -13.89 -21.85
CA ASN A 392 19.15 -15.03 -22.12
C ASN A 392 18.99 -15.36 -23.62
N GLY A 393 19.49 -14.52 -24.54
CA GLY A 393 19.35 -14.70 -26.01
C GLY A 393 17.90 -14.91 -26.48
N ARG A 394 16.90 -14.65 -25.64
CA ARG A 394 15.47 -14.88 -25.86
C ARG A 394 14.70 -13.55 -25.83
N ALA A 395 13.54 -13.58 -26.46
CA ALA A 395 12.54 -12.52 -26.39
C ALA A 395 12.24 -12.10 -24.93
N PRO A 396 11.79 -10.85 -24.68
CA PRO A 396 11.61 -10.30 -23.33
C PRO A 396 10.81 -11.27 -22.47
N ILE A 397 11.23 -11.44 -21.22
CA ILE A 397 10.58 -12.28 -20.23
C ILE A 397 9.12 -11.84 -20.11
N MET A 398 8.21 -12.69 -20.57
CA MET A 398 6.80 -12.54 -20.28
C MET A 398 6.62 -12.76 -18.78
N VAL A 399 5.93 -11.85 -18.11
CA VAL A 399 5.40 -12.10 -16.77
C VAL A 399 4.54 -13.34 -16.89
N ALA A 400 5.03 -14.46 -16.40
CA ALA A 400 4.28 -15.71 -16.37
C ALA A 400 3.06 -15.48 -15.47
N THR A 401 1.93 -15.25 -16.10
CA THR A 401 0.65 -15.46 -15.43
C THR A 401 0.59 -16.95 -15.15
N GLY A 402 0.70 -17.34 -13.88
CA GLY A 402 0.48 -18.73 -13.49
C GLY A 402 -0.86 -19.17 -14.06
N THR A 403 -0.82 -20.00 -15.07
CA THR A 403 -1.99 -20.74 -15.51
C THR A 403 -2.38 -21.65 -14.37
N ALA A 404 -3.40 -21.21 -13.61
CA ALA A 404 -4.12 -22.09 -12.72
C ALA A 404 -4.82 -23.13 -13.61
N HIS A 405 -4.34 -24.36 -13.58
CA HIS A 405 -5.14 -25.54 -13.88
C HIS A 405 -5.88 -25.97 -12.63
#